data_f9e645aa62640538275d48a68c908372
#
_entry.id   f9e645aa62640538275d48a68c908372
#
_cell.length_a   1.000
_cell.length_b   1.000
_cell.length_c   1.000
_cell.angle_alpha   90.00
_cell.angle_beta   90.00
_cell.angle_gamma   90.00
#
_symmetry.space_group_name_H-M   'P 1'
#
loop_
_entity.id
_entity.type
_entity.pdbx_description
1 polymer ?
#
loop_
_entity_poly.entity_id
_entity_poly.type
_entity_poly.pdbx_seq_one_letter_code
_entity_poly.pdbx_strand_id
1 'polypeptide(L)'
;VNMLSNIYENKSTSNWVSFSFDSNSKNKYGVGNKVFVYADNKMQYQELSPMRGFQSSVDYRMYFGLGDINLIDSVKIIWNDKEVSILKNIKPNSHHTLNEEGVHKNLTINKPSPNKPFLKTSDYQINYSHIENNFVDFDRERLLYKMTSNEGPCTCVADFNDDGREDL
;
A
#
# COMPACT_ATOMS: atom_id res chain seq x y z
N VAL A 1 16.65 -16.83 17.93
CA VAL A 1 16.36 -18.06 17.16
C VAL A 1 17.66 -18.54 16.59
N ASN A 2 18.22 -19.63 17.15
CA ASN A 2 19.52 -20.20 16.72
C ASN A 2 19.30 -21.33 15.69
N MET A 3 18.65 -21.00 14.57
CA MET A 3 18.50 -21.94 13.46
C MET A 3 19.42 -21.53 12.33
N LEU A 4 19.98 -22.51 11.64
CA LEU A 4 20.78 -22.29 10.43
C LEU A 4 19.90 -21.65 9.35
N SER A 5 20.46 -20.69 8.61
CA SER A 5 19.78 -20.09 7.46
C SER A 5 19.59 -21.11 6.35
N ASN A 6 18.37 -21.19 5.82
CA ASN A 6 18.10 -22.02 4.64
C ASN A 6 18.29 -21.17 3.37
N ILE A 7 18.94 -21.76 2.39
CA ILE A 7 19.13 -21.16 1.06
C ILE A 7 18.34 -22.02 0.07
N TYR A 8 17.47 -21.37 -0.71
CA TYR A 8 16.64 -22.02 -1.71
C TYR A 8 17.02 -21.51 -3.10
N GLU A 9 17.17 -22.42 -4.04
CA GLU A 9 17.37 -22.11 -5.45
C GLU A 9 16.04 -22.27 -6.20
N ASN A 10 15.64 -21.26 -6.97
CA ASN A 10 14.49 -21.37 -7.86
C ASN A 10 14.89 -22.09 -9.14
N LYS A 11 14.31 -23.27 -9.39
CA LYS A 11 14.54 -24.09 -10.59
C LYS A 11 13.41 -24.02 -11.61
N SER A 12 12.48 -23.05 -11.47
CA SER A 12 11.41 -22.84 -12.44
C SER A 12 11.99 -22.41 -13.79
N THR A 13 11.44 -22.97 -14.87
CA THR A 13 11.72 -22.57 -16.26
C THR A 13 10.68 -21.61 -16.80
N SER A 14 9.68 -21.23 -16.01
CA SER A 14 8.61 -20.31 -16.38
C SER A 14 9.14 -18.90 -16.63
N ASN A 15 8.50 -18.20 -17.54
CA ASN A 15 8.85 -16.82 -17.85
C ASN A 15 8.56 -15.89 -16.67
N TRP A 16 9.35 -14.83 -16.56
CA TRP A 16 9.27 -13.84 -15.51
C TRP A 16 9.66 -12.45 -16.02
N VAL A 17 9.36 -11.43 -15.25
CA VAL A 17 9.90 -10.08 -15.40
C VAL A 17 10.14 -9.48 -14.03
N SER A 18 11.14 -8.65 -13.88
CA SER A 18 11.39 -7.95 -12.64
C SER A 18 11.71 -6.47 -12.86
N PHE A 19 11.35 -5.69 -11.84
CA PHE A 19 11.53 -4.24 -11.87
C PHE A 19 12.23 -3.78 -10.60
N SER A 20 13.14 -2.82 -10.73
CA SER A 20 13.66 -1.99 -9.66
C SER A 20 13.49 -0.52 -10.02
N PHE A 21 13.57 0.34 -9.04
CA PHE A 21 13.49 1.79 -9.24
C PHE A 21 14.85 2.42 -8.94
N ASP A 22 15.20 3.43 -9.72
CA ASP A 22 16.34 4.31 -9.47
C ASP A 22 15.90 5.75 -9.75
N SER A 23 15.48 6.43 -8.71
CA SER A 23 14.98 7.80 -8.80
C SER A 23 16.02 8.78 -8.26
N ASN A 24 16.07 9.96 -8.85
CA ASN A 24 16.86 11.09 -8.35
C ASN A 24 16.16 11.80 -7.16
N SER A 25 14.93 11.37 -6.82
CA SER A 25 14.18 11.90 -5.68
C SER A 25 14.70 11.39 -4.33
N LYS A 26 14.15 11.92 -3.24
CA LYS A 26 14.43 11.42 -1.88
C LYS A 26 14.02 9.96 -1.68
N ASN A 27 13.11 9.45 -2.51
CA ASN A 27 12.67 8.05 -2.53
C ASN A 27 13.42 7.27 -3.63
N LYS A 28 14.71 7.17 -3.50
CA LYS A 28 15.61 6.56 -4.48
C LYS A 28 15.15 5.18 -4.97
N TYR A 29 14.68 4.35 -4.07
CA TYR A 29 14.28 2.98 -4.37
C TYR A 29 12.80 2.82 -4.74
N GLY A 30 12.03 3.91 -4.82
CA GLY A 30 10.65 3.89 -5.25
C GLY A 30 9.68 3.16 -4.31
N VAL A 31 9.96 3.15 -3.00
CA VAL A 31 9.05 2.54 -2.02
C VAL A 31 7.67 3.18 -2.11
N GLY A 32 6.62 2.35 -2.18
CA GLY A 32 5.23 2.79 -2.39
C GLY A 32 4.81 2.96 -3.85
N ASN A 33 5.75 2.85 -4.80
CA ASN A 33 5.38 2.82 -6.22
C ASN A 33 4.62 1.53 -6.54
N LYS A 34 3.65 1.65 -7.46
CA LYS A 34 2.76 0.56 -7.85
C LYS A 34 3.02 0.15 -9.29
N VAL A 35 3.16 -1.14 -9.51
CA VAL A 35 3.38 -1.71 -10.85
C VAL A 35 2.26 -2.66 -11.21
N PHE A 36 1.70 -2.46 -12.39
CA PHE A 36 0.70 -3.31 -13.01
C PHE A 36 1.28 -3.89 -14.29
N VAL A 37 1.32 -5.20 -14.38
CA VAL A 37 1.77 -5.94 -15.56
C VAL A 37 0.55 -6.54 -16.24
N TYR A 38 0.35 -6.17 -17.51
CA TYR A 38 -0.74 -6.69 -18.35
C TYR A 38 -0.15 -7.66 -19.36
N ALA A 39 -0.64 -8.89 -19.36
CA ALA A 39 -0.18 -9.94 -20.25
C ALA A 39 -1.28 -11.01 -20.40
N ASP A 40 -1.59 -11.44 -21.62
CA ASP A 40 -2.58 -12.49 -21.92
C ASP A 40 -3.95 -12.24 -21.24
N ASN A 41 -4.51 -11.05 -21.40
CA ASN A 41 -5.77 -10.62 -20.79
C ASN A 41 -5.81 -10.74 -19.26
N LYS A 42 -4.66 -10.90 -18.61
CA LYS A 42 -4.51 -10.94 -17.15
C LYS A 42 -3.76 -9.69 -16.68
N MET A 43 -4.00 -9.33 -15.44
CA MET A 43 -3.30 -8.25 -14.79
C MET A 43 -2.73 -8.74 -13.45
N GLN A 44 -1.45 -8.47 -13.25
CA GLN A 44 -0.79 -8.66 -11.96
C GLN A 44 -0.45 -7.29 -11.38
N TYR A 45 -0.57 -7.17 -10.08
CA TYR A 45 -0.32 -5.95 -9.33
C TYR A 45 0.62 -6.20 -8.16
N GLN A 46 1.57 -5.31 -7.98
CA GLN A 46 2.38 -5.23 -6.76
C GLN A 46 2.62 -3.76 -6.39
N GLU A 47 2.74 -3.50 -5.10
CA GLU A 47 3.26 -2.26 -4.54
C GLU A 47 4.61 -2.54 -3.89
N LEU A 48 5.60 -1.70 -4.16
CA LEU A 48 6.93 -1.88 -3.59
C LEU A 48 6.91 -1.53 -2.10
N SER A 49 6.90 -2.57 -1.29
CA SER A 49 7.06 -2.48 0.16
C SER A 49 8.18 -3.44 0.61
N PRO A 50 9.28 -2.94 1.13
CA PRO A 50 10.37 -3.80 1.61
C PRO A 50 10.03 -4.52 2.91
N MET A 51 9.01 -4.09 3.63
CA MET A 51 8.62 -4.71 4.89
C MET A 51 7.88 -6.02 4.64
N ARG A 52 8.42 -7.12 5.15
CA ARG A 52 7.85 -8.47 5.07
C ARG A 52 8.16 -9.23 6.36
N GLY A 53 7.09 -9.67 7.03
CA GLY A 53 7.22 -10.41 8.28
C GLY A 53 7.68 -9.56 9.46
N PHE A 54 7.86 -10.22 10.61
CA PHE A 54 8.24 -9.56 11.85
C PHE A 54 9.72 -9.18 11.84
N GLN A 55 10.02 -7.89 12.01
CA GLN A 55 11.38 -7.33 12.03
C GLN A 55 12.24 -7.74 10.83
N SER A 56 11.62 -7.88 9.65
CA SER A 56 12.27 -8.36 8.45
C SER A 56 11.99 -7.46 7.25
N SER A 57 12.93 -7.45 6.32
CA SER A 57 12.80 -6.75 5.04
C SER A 57 13.23 -7.65 3.89
N VAL A 58 12.77 -7.32 2.70
CA VAL A 58 13.14 -7.97 1.44
C VAL A 58 13.84 -6.99 0.51
N ASP A 59 14.41 -7.51 -0.56
CA ASP A 59 15.01 -6.71 -1.65
C ASP A 59 14.00 -5.72 -2.26
N TYR A 60 14.51 -4.59 -2.75
CA TYR A 60 13.72 -3.55 -3.43
C TYR A 60 13.33 -3.93 -4.87
N ARG A 61 13.40 -5.18 -5.22
CA ARG A 61 13.03 -5.73 -6.52
C ARG A 61 11.63 -6.32 -6.48
N MET A 62 10.86 -6.02 -7.50
CA MET A 62 9.52 -6.59 -7.71
C MET A 62 9.61 -7.69 -8.75
N TYR A 63 9.07 -8.86 -8.47
CA TYR A 63 9.12 -10.02 -9.35
C TYR A 63 7.71 -10.43 -9.78
N PHE A 64 7.52 -10.62 -11.08
CA PHE A 64 6.27 -11.08 -11.66
C PHE A 64 6.52 -12.36 -12.42
N GLY A 65 5.86 -13.45 -11.99
CA GLY A 65 5.85 -14.71 -12.72
C GLY A 65 4.87 -14.64 -13.89
N LEU A 66 5.30 -15.01 -15.06
CA LEU A 66 4.50 -14.95 -16.30
C LEU A 66 4.03 -16.35 -16.77
N GLY A 67 4.53 -17.43 -16.14
CA GLY A 67 4.24 -18.79 -16.62
C GLY A 67 4.77 -18.99 -18.03
N ASP A 68 3.90 -19.40 -18.93
CA ASP A 68 4.25 -19.65 -20.35
C ASP A 68 4.03 -18.43 -21.25
N ILE A 69 3.69 -17.26 -20.68
CA ILE A 69 3.42 -16.04 -21.45
C ILE A 69 4.73 -15.48 -21.99
N ASN A 70 4.81 -15.29 -23.31
CA ASN A 70 5.99 -14.82 -24.01
C ASN A 70 5.92 -13.33 -24.41
N LEU A 71 4.80 -12.68 -24.16
CA LEU A 71 4.59 -11.27 -24.52
C LEU A 71 3.92 -10.54 -23.38
N ILE A 72 4.50 -9.40 -23.01
CA ILE A 72 3.92 -8.44 -22.07
C ILE A 72 3.27 -7.32 -22.87
N ASP A 73 1.95 -7.16 -22.75
CA ASP A 73 1.20 -6.16 -23.50
C ASP A 73 1.59 -4.74 -23.08
N SER A 74 1.63 -4.52 -21.76
CA SER A 74 2.06 -3.24 -21.20
C SER A 74 2.39 -3.36 -19.71
N VAL A 75 3.18 -2.42 -19.23
CA VAL A 75 3.46 -2.23 -17.80
C VAL A 75 3.09 -0.81 -17.43
N LYS A 76 2.14 -0.66 -16.51
CA LYS A 76 1.71 0.62 -15.97
C LYS A 76 2.36 0.81 -14.60
N ILE A 77 2.98 1.95 -14.40
CA ILE A 77 3.60 2.34 -13.14
C ILE A 77 2.84 3.55 -12.60
N ILE A 78 2.45 3.51 -11.35
CA ILE A 78 1.95 4.67 -10.62
C ILE A 78 3.02 5.05 -9.60
N TRP A 79 3.60 6.21 -9.79
CA TRP A 79 4.61 6.79 -8.93
C TRP A 79 4.00 7.40 -7.67
N ASN A 80 4.80 7.64 -6.63
CA ASN A 80 4.31 8.18 -5.36
C ASN A 80 3.70 9.59 -5.47
N ASP A 81 4.16 10.38 -6.41
CA ASP A 81 3.60 11.69 -6.76
C ASP A 81 2.28 11.61 -7.52
N LYS A 82 1.80 10.36 -7.79
CA LYS A 82 0.61 10.02 -8.58
C LYS A 82 0.77 10.21 -10.08
N GLU A 83 1.98 10.45 -10.56
CA GLU A 83 2.26 10.38 -11.98
C GLU A 83 2.16 8.92 -12.48
N VAL A 84 1.94 8.77 -13.79
CA VAL A 84 1.76 7.45 -14.40
C VAL A 84 2.64 7.32 -15.62
N SER A 85 3.41 6.24 -15.64
CA SER A 85 4.17 5.82 -16.80
C SER A 85 3.57 4.54 -17.39
N ILE A 86 3.54 4.44 -18.70
CA ILE A 86 3.13 3.22 -19.41
C ILE A 86 4.27 2.80 -20.33
N LEU A 87 4.79 1.61 -20.07
CA LEU A 87 5.82 1.00 -20.88
C LEU A 87 5.19 -0.06 -21.78
N LYS A 88 5.69 -0.16 -23.01
CA LYS A 88 5.32 -1.19 -23.98
C LYS A 88 6.56 -1.92 -24.49
N ASN A 89 6.37 -3.05 -25.12
CA ASN A 89 7.45 -3.88 -25.69
C ASN A 89 8.46 -4.36 -24.66
N ILE A 90 8.00 -4.65 -23.45
CA ILE A 90 8.82 -5.22 -22.38
C ILE A 90 9.04 -6.70 -22.69
N LYS A 91 10.31 -7.10 -22.69
CA LYS A 91 10.67 -8.51 -22.90
C LYS A 91 10.52 -9.31 -21.61
N PRO A 92 9.97 -10.52 -21.67
CA PRO A 92 10.04 -11.44 -20.53
C PRO A 92 11.50 -11.89 -20.28
N ASN A 93 11.72 -12.55 -19.16
CA ASN A 93 13.00 -13.06 -18.70
C ASN A 93 14.10 -11.98 -18.60
N SER A 94 13.70 -10.78 -18.18
CA SER A 94 14.60 -9.65 -18.05
C SER A 94 14.28 -8.79 -16.81
N HIS A 95 15.31 -8.08 -16.37
CA HIS A 95 15.21 -7.09 -15.31
C HIS A 95 15.22 -5.68 -15.92
N HIS A 96 14.34 -4.81 -15.42
CA HIS A 96 14.25 -3.43 -15.86
C HIS A 96 14.40 -2.48 -14.67
N THR A 97 15.32 -1.53 -14.79
CA THR A 97 15.43 -0.41 -13.87
C THR A 97 14.55 0.75 -14.39
N LEU A 98 13.63 1.20 -13.56
CA LEU A 98 12.64 2.22 -13.90
C LEU A 98 13.07 3.54 -13.28
N ASN A 99 13.14 4.58 -14.13
CA ASN A 99 13.45 5.96 -13.72
C ASN A 99 12.21 6.83 -13.87
N GLU A 100 12.06 7.81 -12.99
CA GLU A 100 10.99 8.82 -13.08
C GLU A 100 11.14 9.71 -14.32
N GLU A 101 12.33 9.80 -14.88
CA GLU A 101 12.64 10.62 -16.05
C GLU A 101 12.17 9.91 -17.33
N GLY A 102 10.97 10.24 -17.80
CA GLY A 102 10.51 9.85 -19.13
C GLY A 102 9.09 9.30 -19.22
N VAL A 103 8.26 10.00 -19.97
CA VAL A 103 6.88 9.68 -20.33
C VAL A 103 5.88 9.69 -19.18
N HIS A 104 5.71 10.85 -18.61
CA HIS A 104 4.63 11.13 -17.66
C HIS A 104 3.33 11.45 -18.42
N LYS A 105 2.35 10.57 -18.37
CA LYS A 105 0.96 10.95 -18.61
C LYS A 105 0.34 11.23 -17.25
N ASN A 106 0.10 12.50 -16.95
CA ASN A 106 -0.74 12.87 -15.82
C ASN A 106 -2.09 12.17 -16.01
N LEU A 107 -2.34 11.10 -15.26
CA LEU A 107 -3.72 10.70 -15.06
C LEU A 107 -4.35 11.80 -14.22
N THR A 108 -5.23 12.56 -14.82
CA THR A 108 -6.22 13.30 -14.06
C THR A 108 -7.04 12.24 -13.34
N ILE A 109 -6.58 11.84 -12.15
CA ILE A 109 -7.44 11.13 -11.23
C ILE A 109 -8.48 12.19 -10.89
N ASN A 110 -9.69 12.06 -11.46
CA ASN A 110 -10.84 12.78 -10.96
C ASN A 110 -10.90 12.42 -9.47
N LYS A 111 -10.29 13.27 -8.64
CA LYS A 111 -10.51 13.17 -7.21
C LYS A 111 -12.03 13.31 -7.09
N PRO A 112 -12.74 12.32 -6.54
CA PRO A 112 -14.08 12.61 -6.09
C PRO A 112 -13.92 13.89 -5.27
N SER A 113 -14.76 14.90 -5.57
CA SER A 113 -14.81 16.12 -4.79
C SER A 113 -14.73 15.68 -3.33
N PRO A 114 -13.83 16.23 -2.52
CA PRO A 114 -13.79 15.85 -1.14
C PRO A 114 -15.15 16.21 -0.58
N ASN A 115 -16.08 15.26 -0.56
CA ASN A 115 -17.13 15.31 0.41
C ASN A 115 -16.37 15.52 1.70
N LYS A 116 -16.50 16.69 2.28
CA LYS A 116 -15.82 17.00 3.52
C LYS A 116 -16.26 15.90 4.49
N PRO A 117 -15.45 14.89 4.79
CA PRO A 117 -15.91 13.77 5.62
C PRO A 117 -16.10 14.19 7.07
N PHE A 118 -15.88 15.48 7.36
CA PHE A 118 -16.03 16.04 8.69
C PHE A 118 -16.97 17.25 8.61
N LEU A 119 -18.10 17.13 9.25
CA LEU A 119 -18.94 18.27 9.56
C LEU A 119 -18.18 19.17 10.56
N LYS A 120 -18.28 20.49 10.38
CA LYS A 120 -17.78 21.39 11.40
C LYS A 120 -18.62 21.17 12.66
N THR A 121 -17.98 20.83 13.76
CA THR A 121 -18.60 20.60 15.07
C THR A 121 -19.33 21.82 15.66
N SER A 122 -19.29 22.98 14.99
CA SER A 122 -19.96 24.19 15.45
C SER A 122 -21.50 24.11 15.48
N ASP A 123 -22.07 23.14 14.79
CA ASP A 123 -23.53 23.05 14.64
C ASP A 123 -24.18 21.94 15.47
N TYR A 124 -23.36 21.12 16.14
CA TYR A 124 -23.82 20.04 17.00
C TYR A 124 -23.41 20.33 18.44
N GLN A 125 -24.37 20.52 19.32
CA GLN A 125 -24.12 20.66 20.76
C GLN A 125 -23.98 19.27 21.39
N ILE A 126 -22.87 18.59 21.09
CA ILE A 126 -22.54 17.35 21.79
C ILE A 126 -21.83 17.76 23.08
N ASN A 127 -22.54 17.76 24.20
CA ASN A 127 -21.99 18.01 25.54
C ASN A 127 -21.35 16.74 26.12
N TYR A 128 -20.48 16.10 25.37
CA TYR A 128 -19.73 14.95 25.84
C TYR A 128 -18.24 15.29 25.84
N SER A 129 -17.61 15.10 26.99
CA SER A 129 -16.16 15.16 27.14
C SER A 129 -15.65 13.80 27.58
N HIS A 130 -14.88 13.17 26.72
CA HIS A 130 -14.24 11.91 27.08
C HIS A 130 -13.19 12.12 28.17
N ILE A 131 -13.19 11.23 29.16
CA ILE A 131 -12.18 11.17 30.21
C ILE A 131 -11.43 9.86 30.05
N GLU A 132 -10.14 9.96 29.75
CA GLU A 132 -9.30 8.79 29.61
C GLU A 132 -9.15 8.03 30.94
N ASN A 133 -8.97 6.74 30.81
CA ASN A 133 -8.69 5.87 31.93
C ASN A 133 -7.24 6.07 32.41
N ASN A 134 -7.05 6.22 33.73
CA ASN A 134 -5.71 6.33 34.32
C ASN A 134 -4.99 4.98 34.48
N PHE A 135 -5.54 3.91 33.92
CA PHE A 135 -4.94 2.59 33.99
C PHE A 135 -3.74 2.49 33.03
N VAL A 136 -2.63 1.95 33.53
CA VAL A 136 -1.42 1.73 32.75
C VAL A 136 -1.31 0.25 32.41
N ASP A 137 -1.61 -0.11 31.14
CA ASP A 137 -1.60 -1.50 30.66
C ASP A 137 -0.24 -2.17 30.85
N PHE A 138 0.84 -1.41 30.71
CA PHE A 138 2.22 -1.92 30.85
C PHE A 138 2.57 -2.39 32.25
N ASP A 139 1.81 -1.98 33.27
CA ASP A 139 2.00 -2.45 34.66
C ASP A 139 1.58 -3.92 34.78
N ARG A 140 0.67 -4.38 33.94
CA ARG A 140 0.21 -5.77 33.90
C ARG A 140 0.86 -6.58 32.78
N GLU A 141 0.92 -6.02 31.56
CA GLU A 141 1.41 -6.70 30.37
C GLU A 141 2.52 -5.88 29.70
N ARG A 142 3.74 -6.12 30.13
CA ARG A 142 4.91 -5.33 29.68
C ARG A 142 5.30 -5.54 28.21
N LEU A 143 4.72 -6.54 27.54
CA LEU A 143 5.02 -6.85 26.13
C LEU A 143 4.03 -6.21 25.14
N LEU A 144 3.06 -5.45 25.61
CA LEU A 144 2.18 -4.67 24.74
C LEU A 144 3.00 -3.60 24.02
N TYR A 145 2.68 -3.38 22.75
CA TYR A 145 3.33 -2.33 21.95
C TYR A 145 2.63 -0.97 22.08
N LYS A 146 1.41 -0.93 22.61
CA LYS A 146 0.61 0.25 22.90
C LYS A 146 -0.37 -0.02 24.04
N MET A 147 -0.85 1.04 24.67
CA MET A 147 -1.90 0.97 25.69
C MET A 147 -3.26 0.89 25.00
N THR A 148 -3.97 -0.22 25.17
CA THR A 148 -5.31 -0.42 24.60
C THR A 148 -6.41 0.21 25.47
N SER A 149 -6.14 0.37 26.78
CA SER A 149 -7.08 1.01 27.71
C SER A 149 -7.29 2.51 27.45
N ASN A 150 -6.42 3.14 26.65
CA ASN A 150 -6.44 4.58 26.34
C ASN A 150 -6.69 4.83 24.84
N GLU A 151 -7.45 3.97 24.17
CA GLU A 151 -7.76 4.13 22.73
C GLU A 151 -8.91 5.11 22.48
N GLY A 152 -9.51 5.64 23.52
CA GLY A 152 -10.65 6.56 23.42
C GLY A 152 -11.98 5.87 23.07
N PRO A 153 -13.09 6.59 23.08
CA PRO A 153 -14.38 6.06 22.70
C PRO A 153 -14.50 5.94 21.17
N CYS A 154 -15.16 4.88 20.73
CA CYS A 154 -15.66 4.81 19.37
C CYS A 154 -17.03 5.51 19.32
N THR A 155 -17.24 6.31 18.28
CA THR A 155 -18.54 6.90 17.99
C THR A 155 -19.09 6.31 16.70
N CYS A 156 -20.38 6.09 16.64
CA CYS A 156 -21.09 5.74 15.42
C CYS A 156 -22.29 6.64 15.25
N VAL A 157 -22.68 6.85 14.00
CA VAL A 157 -23.85 7.63 13.64
C VAL A 157 -24.80 6.72 12.89
N ALA A 158 -26.01 6.56 13.39
CA ALA A 158 -27.08 5.81 12.74
C ALA A 158 -28.44 6.27 13.28
N ASP A 159 -29.50 6.03 12.54
CA ASP A 159 -30.88 6.18 13.05
C ASP A 159 -31.23 4.94 13.87
N PHE A 160 -31.10 5.03 15.21
CA PHE A 160 -31.31 3.90 16.12
C PHE A 160 -32.80 3.74 16.49
N ASN A 161 -33.58 4.78 16.35
CA ASN A 161 -34.99 4.77 16.77
C ASN A 161 -35.96 4.81 15.58
N ASP A 162 -35.45 4.81 14.34
CA ASP A 162 -36.21 4.78 13.06
C ASP A 162 -37.12 6.04 12.91
N ASP A 163 -36.65 7.21 13.38
CA ASP A 163 -37.38 8.48 13.24
C ASP A 163 -36.96 9.25 11.99
N GLY A 164 -36.07 8.72 11.18
CA GLY A 164 -35.56 9.35 9.96
C GLY A 164 -34.45 10.37 10.19
N ARG A 165 -33.91 10.48 11.40
CA ARG A 165 -32.76 11.31 11.76
C ARG A 165 -31.60 10.46 12.22
N GLU A 166 -30.40 10.97 12.02
CA GLU A 166 -29.19 10.31 12.52
C GLU A 166 -28.99 10.61 14.00
N ASP A 167 -28.86 9.55 14.81
CA ASP A 167 -28.46 9.59 16.21
C ASP A 167 -26.95 9.38 16.34
N LEU A 168 -26.34 9.81 17.49
CA LEU A 168 -24.91 9.68 17.79
C LEU A 168 -24.72 8.79 19.03
#